data_e59ea611e25008fb59d05cf872bcd767
#
_entry.id   e59ea611e25008fb59d05cf872bcd767
#
_cell.length_a   1.000
_cell.length_b   1.000
_cell.length_c   1.000
_cell.angle_alpha   90.00
_cell.angle_beta   90.00
_cell.angle_gamma   90.00
#
_symmetry.space_group_name_H-M   'P 1'
#
loop_
_entity.id
_entity.type
_entity.pdbx_description
1 polymer ?
#
loop_
_entity_poly.entity_id
_entity_poly.type
_entity_poly.pdbx_seq_one_letter_code
_entity_poly.pdbx_strand_id
1 'polypeptide(L)'
;GLKLIESSDQADNLALGADKNENIIFVPALTGIGAPYWDANCRGAIYGITRNTTEAEIALATLQSAGYQTRDLIGAMGADWKTKEITSLRVDGGMAASNITMQFMSDIVGIPVERPKILETTALGVAWLAGSYLDIYPDRKEFAKSWSVDKSYFPEMDLKTRDSLYRKWQLAIKSTLNFSDNEVS
;
A
#
# COMPACT_ATOMS: atom_id res chain seq x y z
N GLY A 1 7.58 13.95 -13.76
CA GLY A 1 7.66 13.81 -12.31
C GLY A 1 8.99 14.35 -11.77
N LEU A 2 9.29 14.08 -10.49
CA LEU A 2 10.50 14.58 -9.80
C LEU A 2 11.81 13.97 -10.32
N LYS A 3 11.74 12.90 -11.11
CA LYS A 3 12.90 12.20 -11.70
C LYS A 3 13.93 11.71 -10.67
N LEU A 4 13.46 11.28 -9.51
CA LEU A 4 14.30 10.73 -8.43
C LEU A 4 14.86 9.33 -8.79
N ILE A 5 14.13 8.59 -9.63
CA ILE A 5 14.50 7.27 -10.14
C ILE A 5 14.21 7.21 -11.64
N GLU A 6 14.92 6.38 -12.38
CA GLU A 6 14.69 6.16 -13.82
C GLU A 6 13.59 5.11 -14.05
N SER A 7 13.50 4.12 -13.15
CA SER A 7 12.52 3.03 -13.22
C SER A 7 12.06 2.61 -11.83
N SER A 8 10.86 2.02 -11.72
CA SER A 8 10.24 1.66 -10.44
C SER A 8 10.98 0.56 -9.67
N ASP A 9 11.75 -0.28 -10.34
CA ASP A 9 12.59 -1.32 -9.72
C ASP A 9 13.76 -0.76 -8.91
N GLN A 10 14.16 0.51 -9.13
CA GLN A 10 15.18 1.19 -8.34
C GLN A 10 14.68 1.69 -6.99
N ALA A 11 13.35 1.75 -6.78
CA ALA A 11 12.76 2.35 -5.59
C ALA A 11 13.17 1.65 -4.29
N ASP A 12 13.20 0.31 -4.26
CA ASP A 12 13.62 -0.46 -3.09
C ASP A 12 15.10 -0.18 -2.75
N ASN A 13 15.97 -0.18 -3.77
CA ASN A 13 17.41 0.07 -3.56
C ASN A 13 17.65 1.49 -3.03
N LEU A 14 16.94 2.49 -3.54
CA LEU A 14 17.04 3.85 -3.05
C LEU A 14 16.54 3.96 -1.61
N ALA A 15 15.38 3.38 -1.30
CA ALA A 15 14.78 3.40 0.02
C ALA A 15 15.62 2.70 1.11
N LEU A 16 16.47 1.72 0.73
CA LEU A 16 17.41 1.07 1.66
C LEU A 16 18.46 2.05 2.24
N GLY A 17 18.74 3.15 1.54
CA GLY A 17 19.64 4.21 2.01
C GLY A 17 19.03 5.19 3.00
N ALA A 18 17.72 5.13 3.23
CA ALA A 18 17.01 6.08 4.08
C ALA A 18 17.39 5.96 5.56
N ASP A 19 17.53 7.09 6.24
CA ASP A 19 17.63 7.13 7.70
C ASP A 19 16.25 6.85 8.31
N LYS A 20 16.14 5.73 9.01
CA LYS A 20 14.90 5.31 9.67
C LYS A 20 14.43 6.23 10.80
N ASN A 21 15.27 7.15 11.26
CA ASN A 21 14.91 8.16 12.26
C ASN A 21 14.21 9.37 11.63
N GLU A 22 14.41 9.61 10.34
CA GLU A 22 13.63 10.59 9.58
C GLU A 22 12.20 10.09 9.42
N ASN A 23 11.23 10.91 9.83
CA ASN A 23 9.82 10.51 9.85
C ASN A 23 9.04 11.23 8.74
N ILE A 24 9.41 10.98 7.51
CA ILE A 24 8.71 11.52 6.33
C ILE A 24 7.41 10.75 6.12
N ILE A 25 6.34 11.47 5.87
CA ILE A 25 5.05 10.90 5.45
C ILE A 25 4.72 11.44 4.06
N PHE A 26 4.50 10.54 3.11
CA PHE A 26 4.00 10.88 1.78
C PHE A 26 2.53 10.49 1.66
N VAL A 27 1.67 11.48 1.40
CA VAL A 27 0.23 11.27 1.10
C VAL A 27 0.05 11.31 -0.41
N PRO A 28 -0.20 10.16 -1.09
CA PRO A 28 -0.21 10.08 -2.55
C PRO A 28 -1.57 10.43 -3.16
N ALA A 29 -2.19 11.54 -2.74
CA ALA A 29 -3.46 12.02 -3.29
C ALA A 29 -3.26 12.75 -4.63
N LEU A 30 -2.64 12.08 -5.62
CA LEU A 30 -2.24 12.71 -6.90
C LEU A 30 -3.43 13.16 -7.75
N THR A 31 -4.57 12.50 -7.62
CA THR A 31 -5.85 12.80 -8.28
C THR A 31 -7.00 12.78 -7.29
N GLY A 32 -6.75 13.23 -6.06
CA GLY A 32 -7.63 13.06 -4.93
C GLY A 32 -7.33 11.79 -4.12
N ILE A 33 -8.04 11.60 -3.04
CA ILE A 33 -7.92 10.43 -2.17
C ILE A 33 -9.22 9.62 -2.22
N GLY A 34 -9.09 8.30 -2.37
CA GLY A 34 -10.22 7.37 -2.41
C GLY A 34 -10.73 6.96 -1.03
N ALA A 35 -11.26 5.76 -0.95
CA ALA A 35 -11.75 5.20 0.30
C ALA A 35 -10.65 5.17 1.39
N PRO A 36 -11.03 5.41 2.66
CA PRO A 36 -12.37 5.72 3.16
C PRO A 36 -12.73 7.22 3.13
N TYR A 37 -11.87 8.08 2.64
CA TYR A 37 -11.96 9.54 2.75
C TYR A 37 -12.82 10.20 1.66
N TRP A 38 -12.75 9.67 0.43
CA TRP A 38 -13.57 10.10 -0.73
C TRP A 38 -13.48 11.60 -1.06
N ASP A 39 -12.27 12.18 -1.05
CA ASP A 39 -12.03 13.57 -1.45
C ASP A 39 -11.32 13.62 -2.81
N ALA A 40 -12.03 14.06 -3.85
CA ALA A 40 -11.49 14.22 -5.21
C ALA A 40 -10.68 15.50 -5.38
N ASN A 41 -10.81 16.47 -4.48
CA ASN A 41 -10.21 17.80 -4.60
C ASN A 41 -8.84 17.89 -3.92
N CYS A 42 -8.58 17.12 -2.89
CA CYS A 42 -7.28 17.14 -2.21
C CYS A 42 -6.15 16.72 -3.15
N ARG A 43 -4.94 17.16 -2.84
CA ARG A 43 -3.73 16.81 -3.59
C ARG A 43 -2.66 16.29 -2.67
N GLY A 44 -1.75 15.46 -3.24
CA GLY A 44 -0.69 14.82 -2.50
C GLY A 44 0.23 15.80 -1.78
N ALA A 45 0.75 15.37 -0.63
CA ALA A 45 1.63 16.17 0.20
C ALA A 45 2.75 15.32 0.81
N ILE A 46 3.86 15.98 1.15
CA ILE A 46 4.97 15.38 1.89
C ILE A 46 5.12 16.14 3.20
N TYR A 47 5.12 15.41 4.31
CA TYR A 47 5.24 15.97 5.66
C TYR A 47 6.51 15.49 6.34
N GLY A 48 7.07 16.30 7.23
CA GLY A 48 8.22 15.93 8.05
C GLY A 48 9.57 16.13 7.37
N ILE A 49 9.66 16.93 6.29
CA ILE A 49 10.93 17.24 5.60
C ILE A 49 11.84 18.03 6.55
N THR A 50 13.10 17.60 6.62
CA THR A 50 14.18 18.24 7.37
C THR A 50 15.34 18.63 6.44
N ARG A 51 16.42 19.18 7.00
CA ARG A 51 17.65 19.45 6.24
C ARG A 51 18.39 18.18 5.82
N ASN A 52 18.11 17.06 6.49
CA ASN A 52 18.76 15.77 6.22
C ASN A 52 17.96 14.91 5.25
N THR A 53 16.75 15.34 4.87
CA THR A 53 15.89 14.58 3.95
C THR A 53 16.52 14.52 2.56
N THR A 54 16.67 13.32 2.06
CA THR A 54 17.18 13.01 0.73
C THR A 54 16.11 12.30 -0.12
N GLU A 55 16.46 11.96 -1.34
CA GLU A 55 15.60 11.14 -2.20
C GLU A 55 15.32 9.74 -1.62
N ALA A 56 16.21 9.22 -0.75
CA ALA A 56 16.03 7.92 -0.12
C ALA A 56 14.85 7.92 0.87
N GLU A 57 14.73 8.94 1.70
CA GLU A 57 13.60 9.11 2.63
C GLU A 57 12.29 9.32 1.87
N ILE A 58 12.32 10.07 0.78
CA ILE A 58 11.13 10.28 -0.07
C ILE A 58 10.70 8.96 -0.73
N ALA A 59 11.65 8.17 -1.23
CA ALA A 59 11.37 6.85 -1.80
C ALA A 59 10.77 5.90 -0.74
N LEU A 60 11.37 5.83 0.45
CA LEU A 60 10.87 5.02 1.54
C LEU A 60 9.44 5.42 1.95
N ALA A 61 9.19 6.73 2.15
CA ALA A 61 7.86 7.23 2.50
C ALA A 61 6.81 6.91 1.42
N THR A 62 7.21 6.97 0.14
CA THR A 62 6.35 6.60 -1.00
C THR A 62 5.98 5.12 -0.96
N LEU A 63 6.94 4.23 -0.73
CA LEU A 63 6.70 2.78 -0.60
C LEU A 63 5.82 2.47 0.62
N GLN A 64 6.04 3.15 1.74
CA GLN A 64 5.27 2.98 2.97
C GLN A 64 3.83 3.47 2.85
N SER A 65 3.56 4.45 1.98
CA SER A 65 2.23 5.03 1.81
C SER A 65 1.17 3.99 1.46
N ALA A 66 1.52 2.98 0.66
CA ALA A 66 0.64 1.87 0.33
C ALA A 66 0.21 1.04 1.56
N GLY A 67 1.13 0.81 2.50
CA GLY A 67 0.82 0.13 3.76
C GLY A 67 -0.15 0.93 4.63
N TYR A 68 0.06 2.23 4.75
CA TYR A 68 -0.84 3.11 5.50
C TYR A 68 -2.25 3.14 4.92
N GLN A 69 -2.37 3.34 3.59
CA GLN A 69 -3.67 3.32 2.92
C GLN A 69 -4.37 1.97 3.07
N THR A 70 -3.63 0.88 3.01
CA THR A 70 -4.18 -0.46 3.25
C THR A 70 -4.71 -0.60 4.68
N ARG A 71 -4.01 -0.05 5.69
CA ARG A 71 -4.51 -0.05 7.08
C ARG A 71 -5.80 0.76 7.22
N ASP A 72 -5.91 1.91 6.54
CA ASP A 72 -7.15 2.71 6.51
C ASP A 72 -8.32 1.89 5.95
N LEU A 73 -8.10 1.21 4.81
CA LEU A 73 -9.12 0.38 4.17
C LEU A 73 -9.56 -0.79 5.04
N ILE A 74 -8.60 -1.51 5.62
CA ILE A 74 -8.89 -2.65 6.51
C ILE A 74 -9.64 -2.19 7.76
N GLY A 75 -9.29 -1.03 8.30
CA GLY A 75 -10.01 -0.42 9.43
C GLY A 75 -11.47 -0.10 9.08
N ALA A 76 -11.71 0.50 7.92
CA ALA A 76 -13.06 0.80 7.43
C ALA A 76 -13.86 -0.49 7.16
N MET A 77 -13.26 -1.47 6.47
CA MET A 77 -13.89 -2.77 6.23
C MET A 77 -14.23 -3.51 7.53
N GLY A 78 -13.33 -3.43 8.53
CA GLY A 78 -13.56 -4.04 9.85
C GLY A 78 -14.73 -3.41 10.61
N ALA A 79 -14.96 -2.10 10.43
CA ALA A 79 -16.13 -1.42 11.00
C ALA A 79 -17.45 -1.91 10.38
N ASP A 80 -17.45 -2.22 9.07
CA ASP A 80 -18.62 -2.73 8.36
C ASP A 80 -18.81 -4.24 8.59
N TRP A 81 -17.73 -5.01 8.71
CA TRP A 81 -17.74 -6.46 8.89
C TRP A 81 -17.65 -6.86 10.36
N LYS A 82 -18.76 -6.78 11.07
CA LYS A 82 -18.84 -7.07 12.52
C LYS A 82 -18.48 -8.51 12.94
N THR A 83 -18.27 -9.43 12.00
CA THR A 83 -18.21 -10.88 12.32
C THR A 83 -17.02 -11.64 11.73
N LYS A 84 -16.13 -11.03 10.96
CA LYS A 84 -14.99 -11.74 10.37
C LYS A 84 -13.68 -11.05 10.70
N GLU A 85 -12.83 -11.74 11.40
CA GLU A 85 -11.43 -11.37 11.57
C GLU A 85 -10.67 -11.62 10.27
N ILE A 86 -9.94 -10.61 9.81
CA ILE A 86 -9.05 -10.74 8.65
C ILE A 86 -7.75 -11.37 9.16
N THR A 87 -7.46 -12.60 8.75
CA THR A 87 -6.31 -13.37 9.23
C THR A 87 -5.07 -13.26 8.36
N SER A 88 -5.23 -12.90 7.09
CA SER A 88 -4.14 -12.61 6.14
C SER A 88 -4.61 -11.70 5.02
N LEU A 89 -3.67 -11.00 4.41
CA LEU A 89 -3.89 -10.13 3.24
C LEU A 89 -3.18 -10.71 2.03
N ARG A 90 -3.91 -10.98 0.96
CA ARG A 90 -3.34 -11.32 -0.34
C ARG A 90 -3.17 -10.09 -1.19
N VAL A 91 -2.01 -9.93 -1.77
CA VAL A 91 -1.63 -8.76 -2.58
C VAL A 91 -1.28 -9.16 -4.00
N ASP A 92 -1.41 -8.21 -4.93
CA ASP A 92 -1.00 -8.39 -6.32
C ASP A 92 -0.57 -7.07 -6.96
N GLY A 93 -0.22 -7.12 -8.24
CA GLY A 93 0.22 -5.95 -9.00
C GLY A 93 1.70 -5.61 -8.81
N GLY A 94 2.16 -4.62 -9.57
CA GLY A 94 3.60 -4.28 -9.65
C GLY A 94 4.23 -3.90 -8.31
N MET A 95 3.51 -3.21 -7.41
CA MET A 95 4.03 -2.80 -6.11
C MET A 95 4.26 -4.00 -5.16
N ALA A 96 3.57 -5.12 -5.37
CA ALA A 96 3.79 -6.34 -4.61
C ALA A 96 5.18 -6.95 -4.82
N ALA A 97 5.91 -6.55 -5.87
CA ALA A 97 7.31 -6.94 -6.10
C ALA A 97 8.26 -6.35 -5.04
N SER A 98 7.94 -5.18 -4.46
CA SER A 98 8.75 -4.53 -3.43
C SER A 98 8.71 -5.29 -2.11
N ASN A 99 9.87 -5.80 -1.66
CA ASN A 99 9.96 -6.44 -0.35
C ASN A 99 9.80 -5.43 0.80
N ILE A 100 10.24 -4.20 0.63
CA ILE A 100 10.11 -3.11 1.62
C ILE A 100 8.64 -2.79 1.83
N THR A 101 7.89 -2.61 0.74
CA THR A 101 6.46 -2.32 0.82
C THR A 101 5.69 -3.46 1.48
N MET A 102 5.97 -4.72 1.11
CA MET A 102 5.27 -5.88 1.64
C MET A 102 5.54 -6.09 3.13
N GLN A 103 6.80 -5.95 3.58
CA GLN A 103 7.13 -6.05 5.00
C GLN A 103 6.48 -4.91 5.79
N PHE A 104 6.62 -3.67 5.32
CA PHE A 104 5.99 -2.53 5.98
C PHE A 104 4.46 -2.66 6.03
N MET A 105 3.84 -3.15 4.97
CA MET A 105 2.38 -3.38 4.94
C MET A 105 1.98 -4.41 6.01
N SER A 106 2.68 -5.53 6.13
CA SER A 106 2.45 -6.51 7.18
C SER A 106 2.61 -5.90 8.58
N ASP A 107 3.67 -5.13 8.78
CA ASP A 107 3.97 -4.45 10.05
C ASP A 107 2.88 -3.46 10.44
N ILE A 108 2.49 -2.57 9.53
CA ILE A 108 1.58 -1.46 9.85
C ILE A 108 0.13 -1.92 9.97
N VAL A 109 -0.28 -2.94 9.20
CA VAL A 109 -1.62 -3.55 9.30
C VAL A 109 -1.69 -4.52 10.48
N GLY A 110 -0.61 -5.22 10.79
CA GLY A 110 -0.50 -6.15 11.91
C GLY A 110 -1.03 -7.56 11.62
N ILE A 111 -1.10 -7.94 10.34
CA ILE A 111 -1.47 -9.28 9.88
C ILE A 111 -0.50 -9.76 8.80
N PRO A 112 -0.39 -11.08 8.57
CA PRO A 112 0.42 -11.61 7.48
C PRO A 112 0.00 -11.09 6.11
N VAL A 113 1.00 -10.78 5.26
CA VAL A 113 0.81 -10.43 3.84
C VAL A 113 1.37 -11.54 2.97
N GLU A 114 0.57 -12.06 2.06
CA GLU A 114 0.91 -13.16 1.15
C GLU A 114 1.05 -12.65 -0.28
N ARG A 115 2.27 -12.71 -0.83
CA ARG A 115 2.56 -12.40 -2.22
C ARG A 115 2.44 -13.66 -3.07
N PRO A 116 1.67 -13.65 -4.18
CA PRO A 116 1.59 -14.78 -5.09
C PRO A 116 2.81 -14.86 -6.01
N LYS A 117 3.04 -16.05 -6.59
CA LYS A 117 4.07 -16.23 -7.63
C LYS A 117 3.76 -15.45 -8.91
N ILE A 118 2.50 -15.29 -9.25
CA ILE A 118 2.05 -14.51 -10.41
C ILE A 118 1.50 -13.20 -9.88
N LEU A 119 2.18 -12.09 -10.17
CA LEU A 119 1.80 -10.75 -9.71
C LEU A 119 0.68 -10.12 -10.55
N GLU A 120 0.53 -10.53 -11.81
CA GLU A 120 -0.48 -10.00 -12.75
C GLU A 120 -1.79 -10.79 -12.64
N THR A 121 -2.40 -10.81 -11.45
CA THR A 121 -3.62 -11.62 -11.20
C THR A 121 -4.83 -11.09 -11.94
N THR A 122 -4.90 -9.79 -12.21
CA THR A 122 -5.97 -9.18 -13.02
C THR A 122 -5.95 -9.71 -14.46
N ALA A 123 -4.78 -9.70 -15.11
CA ALA A 123 -4.61 -10.24 -16.45
C ALA A 123 -4.92 -11.75 -16.50
N LEU A 124 -4.46 -12.49 -15.49
CA LEU A 124 -4.74 -13.91 -15.35
C LEU A 124 -6.24 -14.18 -15.19
N GLY A 125 -6.95 -13.37 -14.39
CA GLY A 125 -8.39 -13.48 -14.20
C GLY A 125 -9.18 -13.22 -15.49
N VAL A 126 -8.80 -12.19 -16.26
CA VAL A 126 -9.40 -11.89 -17.57
C VAL A 126 -9.15 -13.03 -18.56
N ALA A 127 -7.92 -13.55 -18.63
CA ALA A 127 -7.58 -14.68 -19.48
C ALA A 127 -8.40 -15.93 -19.12
N TRP A 128 -8.56 -16.20 -17.81
CA TRP A 128 -9.40 -17.29 -17.34
C TRP A 128 -10.88 -17.12 -17.74
N LEU A 129 -11.46 -15.93 -17.59
CA LEU A 129 -12.84 -15.65 -17.98
C LEU A 129 -13.05 -15.89 -19.48
N ALA A 130 -12.14 -15.40 -20.32
CA ALA A 130 -12.22 -15.61 -21.77
C ALA A 130 -12.05 -17.10 -22.14
N GLY A 131 -11.08 -17.78 -21.54
CA GLY A 131 -10.79 -19.18 -21.83
C GLY A 131 -11.84 -20.15 -21.27
N SER A 132 -12.49 -19.83 -20.16
CA SER A 132 -13.58 -20.63 -19.60
C SER A 132 -14.85 -20.56 -20.45
N TYR A 133 -15.10 -19.41 -21.10
CA TYR A 133 -16.19 -19.29 -22.07
C TYR A 133 -16.01 -20.16 -23.30
N LEU A 134 -14.78 -20.47 -23.69
CA LEU A 134 -14.40 -21.30 -24.82
C LEU A 134 -14.09 -22.75 -24.42
N ASP A 135 -14.33 -23.14 -23.17
CA ASP A 135 -13.98 -24.45 -22.59
C ASP A 135 -12.48 -24.81 -22.71
N ILE A 136 -11.59 -23.80 -22.80
CA ILE A 136 -10.13 -23.96 -22.87
C ILE A 136 -9.51 -24.03 -21.49
N TYR A 137 -10.04 -23.24 -20.52
CA TYR A 137 -9.58 -23.21 -19.13
C TYR A 137 -10.46 -24.07 -18.21
N PRO A 138 -9.90 -24.56 -17.09
CA PRO A 138 -10.64 -25.35 -16.13
C PRO A 138 -11.73 -24.53 -15.43
N ASP A 139 -12.62 -25.22 -14.73
CA ASP A 139 -13.64 -24.57 -13.90
C ASP A 139 -13.02 -23.70 -12.80
N ARG A 140 -13.85 -22.85 -12.17
CA ARG A 140 -13.42 -21.89 -11.14
C ARG A 140 -12.71 -22.55 -9.95
N LYS A 141 -13.13 -23.76 -9.55
CA LYS A 141 -12.56 -24.44 -8.37
C LYS A 141 -11.17 -24.96 -8.68
N GLU A 142 -10.99 -25.52 -9.87
CA GLU A 142 -9.70 -26.02 -10.32
C GLU A 142 -8.74 -24.86 -10.61
N PHE A 143 -9.23 -23.79 -11.26
CA PHE A 143 -8.44 -22.58 -11.50
C PHE A 143 -7.95 -21.93 -10.20
N ALA A 144 -8.79 -21.88 -9.15
CA ALA A 144 -8.41 -21.32 -7.86
C ALA A 144 -7.21 -22.06 -7.22
N LYS A 145 -6.95 -23.33 -7.56
CA LYS A 145 -5.79 -24.07 -7.09
C LYS A 145 -4.47 -23.63 -7.73
N SER A 146 -4.52 -22.91 -8.84
CA SER A 146 -3.33 -22.35 -9.49
C SER A 146 -2.69 -21.22 -8.67
N TRP A 147 -3.45 -20.61 -7.75
CA TRP A 147 -2.92 -19.60 -6.86
C TRP A 147 -1.94 -20.23 -5.86
N SER A 148 -0.72 -19.73 -5.83
CA SER A 148 0.32 -20.22 -4.91
C SER A 148 1.12 -19.07 -4.35
N VAL A 149 1.49 -19.17 -3.07
CA VAL A 149 2.33 -18.19 -2.39
C VAL A 149 3.76 -18.26 -2.93
N ASP A 150 4.34 -17.11 -3.25
CA ASP A 150 5.78 -16.90 -3.45
C ASP A 150 6.45 -16.65 -2.10
N LYS A 151 5.95 -15.65 -1.37
CA LYS A 151 6.50 -15.24 -0.09
C LYS A 151 5.42 -14.71 0.85
N SER A 152 5.54 -15.06 2.14
CA SER A 152 4.73 -14.50 3.23
C SER A 152 5.59 -13.56 4.06
N TYR A 153 5.01 -12.43 4.44
CA TYR A 153 5.60 -11.43 5.33
C TYR A 153 4.79 -11.40 6.61
N PHE A 154 5.45 -11.47 7.74
CA PHE A 154 4.82 -11.46 9.05
C PHE A 154 5.11 -10.15 9.78
N PRO A 155 4.19 -9.66 10.64
CA PRO A 155 4.44 -8.46 11.42
C PRO A 155 5.65 -8.63 12.34
N GLU A 156 6.64 -7.74 12.22
CA GLU A 156 7.85 -7.70 13.05
C GLU A 156 7.88 -6.45 13.93
N MET A 157 7.10 -5.41 13.57
CA MET A 157 7.03 -4.15 14.29
C MET A 157 6.21 -4.28 15.57
N ASP A 158 6.74 -3.75 16.69
CA ASP A 158 5.99 -3.71 17.94
C ASP A 158 4.76 -2.76 17.86
N LEU A 159 3.76 -3.04 18.71
CA LEU A 159 2.49 -2.32 18.72
C LEU A 159 2.66 -0.81 18.95
N LYS A 160 3.55 -0.40 19.84
CA LYS A 160 3.75 1.01 20.20
C LYS A 160 4.30 1.80 19.01
N THR A 161 5.30 1.26 18.34
CA THR A 161 5.88 1.84 17.12
C THR A 161 4.84 1.90 16.01
N ARG A 162 4.14 0.80 15.75
CA ARG A 162 3.08 0.72 14.74
C ARG A 162 2.01 1.78 14.94
N ASP A 163 1.49 1.92 16.17
CA ASP A 163 0.44 2.88 16.46
C ASP A 163 0.93 4.32 16.47
N SER A 164 2.20 4.56 16.82
CA SER A 164 2.82 5.87 16.71
C SER A 164 2.94 6.32 15.26
N LEU A 165 3.42 5.45 14.38
CA LEU A 165 3.55 5.73 12.94
C LEU A 165 2.18 5.96 12.30
N TYR A 166 1.20 5.13 12.63
CA TYR A 166 -0.15 5.28 12.08
C TYR A 166 -0.84 6.57 12.55
N ARG A 167 -0.65 6.99 13.79
CA ARG A 167 -1.14 8.31 14.25
C ARG A 167 -0.54 9.47 13.45
N LYS A 168 0.75 9.39 13.09
CA LYS A 168 1.38 10.42 12.24
C LYS A 168 0.75 10.43 10.84
N TRP A 169 0.50 9.24 10.27
CA TRP A 169 -0.23 9.12 9.00
C TRP A 169 -1.61 9.78 9.07
N GLN A 170 -2.40 9.47 10.09
CA GLN A 170 -3.72 10.07 10.27
C GLN A 170 -3.69 11.60 10.38
N LEU A 171 -2.66 12.15 11.06
CA LEU A 171 -2.46 13.60 11.12
C LEU A 171 -2.11 14.18 9.73
N ALA A 172 -1.28 13.52 8.96
CA ALA A 172 -0.92 13.93 7.60
C ALA A 172 -2.15 13.93 6.69
N ILE A 173 -2.95 12.86 6.71
CA ILE A 173 -4.22 12.79 5.98
C ILE A 173 -5.15 13.93 6.37
N LYS A 174 -5.37 14.15 7.67
CA LYS A 174 -6.22 15.24 8.15
C LYS A 174 -5.75 16.61 7.65
N SER A 175 -4.43 16.85 7.67
CA SER A 175 -3.85 18.09 7.17
C SER A 175 -4.02 18.25 5.65
N THR A 176 -3.89 17.15 4.89
CA THR A 176 -4.10 17.13 3.44
C THR A 176 -5.55 17.46 3.08
N LEU A 177 -6.53 16.86 3.77
CA LEU A 177 -7.94 17.13 3.58
C LEU A 177 -8.31 18.58 3.95
N ASN A 178 -7.85 19.06 5.11
CA ASN A 178 -8.10 20.44 5.53
C ASN A 178 -7.49 21.49 4.60
N PHE A 179 -6.40 21.16 3.90
CA PHE A 179 -5.80 22.07 2.93
C PHE A 179 -6.71 22.26 1.71
N SER A 180 -7.40 21.21 1.26
CA SER A 180 -8.34 21.29 0.14
C SER A 180 -9.62 22.07 0.50
N ASP A 181 -10.13 21.92 1.72
CA ASP A 181 -11.37 22.59 2.16
C ASP A 181 -11.25 24.13 2.22
N ASN A 182 -10.02 24.66 2.32
CA ASN A 182 -9.79 26.11 2.41
C ASN A 182 -9.61 26.82 1.05
N GLU A 183 -9.69 26.11 -0.07
CA GLU A 183 -9.60 26.72 -1.41
C GLU A 183 -10.95 27.23 -1.98
N VAL A 184 -12.05 27.10 -1.23
CA VAL A 184 -13.38 27.52 -1.67
C VAL A 184 -14.02 28.50 -0.69
N SER A 185 -13.53 29.74 -0.74
CA SER A 185 -14.30 30.91 -0.22
C SER A 185 -13.94 32.18 -0.97
#